data_6d3aef963e0d1d55ba016bdb197825c6
#
_entry.id   6d3aef963e0d1d55ba016bdb197825c6
#
_cell.length_a   1.000
_cell.length_b   1.000
_cell.length_c   1.000
_cell.angle_alpha   90.00
_cell.angle_beta   90.00
_cell.angle_gamma   90.00
#
_symmetry.space_group_name_H-M   'P 1'
#
loop_
_entity.id
_entity.type
_entity.pdbx_description
1 polymer ?
#
loop_
_entity_poly.entity_id
_entity_poly.type
_entity_poly.pdbx_seq_one_letter_code
_entity_poly.pdbx_strand_id
1 'polypeptide(L)'
;MTARNLSREWIHLGLGATAEPQPPFDGMPWYADYGQRHESDGAEARLVSQHRFSENWDVWEMHPSGAEVVVCVEGAITLIQDAGGEKVRTMLSKGDYAINPPGVWHTADVQSEAEVLFITAGIGTEHKPRSADIA
;
A
#
# COMPACT_ATOMS: atom_id res chain seq x y z
N MET A 1 7.10 -6.58 -25.83
CA MET A 1 7.12 -7.21 -24.50
C MET A 1 5.85 -8.00 -24.28
N THR A 2 5.91 -9.03 -23.45
CA THR A 2 4.73 -9.81 -23.07
C THR A 2 3.98 -9.05 -21.99
N ALA A 3 2.64 -9.15 -21.99
CA ALA A 3 1.84 -8.55 -20.94
C ALA A 3 2.18 -9.15 -19.56
N ARG A 4 2.20 -8.32 -18.55
CA ARG A 4 2.43 -8.70 -17.16
C ARG A 4 1.17 -8.44 -16.35
N ASN A 5 1.03 -9.16 -15.24
CA ASN A 5 -0.15 -9.04 -14.39
C ASN A 5 0.22 -8.37 -13.08
N LEU A 6 -0.41 -7.25 -12.77
CA LEU A 6 -0.08 -6.47 -11.58
C LEU A 6 -0.40 -7.19 -10.27
N SER A 7 -1.27 -8.19 -10.29
CA SER A 7 -1.53 -8.97 -9.06
C SER A 7 -0.34 -9.85 -8.65
N ARG A 8 0.62 -10.04 -9.53
CA ARG A 8 1.79 -10.90 -9.27
C ARG A 8 3.12 -10.18 -9.45
N GLU A 9 3.20 -9.27 -10.42
CA GLU A 9 4.44 -8.59 -10.81
C GLU A 9 4.20 -7.09 -10.71
N TRP A 10 4.72 -6.51 -9.65
CA TRP A 10 4.50 -5.10 -9.35
C TRP A 10 5.44 -4.21 -10.17
N ILE A 11 5.28 -2.90 -10.03
CA ILE A 11 6.04 -1.93 -10.82
C ILE A 11 6.78 -0.98 -9.89
N HIS A 12 8.08 -0.81 -10.15
CA HIS A 12 8.85 0.26 -9.51
C HIS A 12 8.81 1.49 -10.39
N LEU A 13 8.32 2.59 -9.85
CA LEU A 13 8.37 3.90 -10.48
C LEU A 13 9.58 4.63 -9.93
N GLY A 14 10.64 4.69 -10.71
CA GLY A 14 11.91 5.27 -10.30
C GLY A 14 12.04 6.74 -10.68
N LEU A 15 13.22 7.28 -10.43
CA LEU A 15 13.53 8.66 -10.79
C LEU A 15 13.61 8.80 -12.30
N GLY A 16 13.37 10.03 -12.79
CA GLY A 16 13.41 10.29 -14.22
C GLY A 16 12.24 9.71 -14.99
N ALA A 17 11.10 9.53 -14.31
CA ALA A 17 9.88 8.98 -14.90
C ALA A 17 10.08 7.55 -15.45
N THR A 18 10.92 6.75 -14.80
CA THR A 18 11.15 5.37 -15.18
C THR A 18 10.10 4.44 -14.58
N ALA A 19 9.83 3.33 -15.24
CA ALA A 19 8.94 2.30 -14.76
C ALA A 19 9.57 0.94 -15.04
N GLU A 20 9.77 0.12 -14.00
CA GLU A 20 10.42 -1.18 -14.12
C GLU A 20 9.54 -2.28 -13.52
N PRO A 21 9.26 -3.34 -14.29
CA PRO A 21 8.57 -4.49 -13.70
C PRO A 21 9.48 -5.17 -12.69
N GLN A 22 8.86 -5.65 -11.60
CA GLN A 22 9.57 -6.31 -10.53
C GLN A 22 9.39 -7.83 -10.59
N PRO A 23 10.28 -8.60 -9.95
CA PRO A 23 10.09 -10.04 -9.83
C PRO A 23 8.77 -10.38 -9.12
N PRO A 24 8.21 -11.57 -9.36
CA PRO A 24 6.96 -11.97 -8.68
C PRO A 24 7.09 -11.90 -7.17
N PHE A 25 6.02 -11.43 -6.52
CA PHE A 25 5.97 -11.36 -5.07
C PHE A 25 5.90 -12.78 -4.49
N ASP A 26 6.80 -13.09 -3.57
CA ASP A 26 6.95 -14.43 -2.99
C ASP A 26 6.99 -14.44 -1.46
N GLY A 27 6.58 -13.36 -0.82
CA GLY A 27 6.53 -13.27 0.62
C GLY A 27 7.29 -12.06 1.17
N MET A 28 7.35 -11.96 2.49
CA MET A 28 7.90 -10.76 3.16
C MET A 28 9.35 -10.41 2.78
N PRO A 29 10.27 -11.38 2.56
CA PRO A 29 11.63 -11.04 2.13
C PRO A 29 11.70 -10.25 0.83
N TRP A 30 10.66 -10.32 -0.01
CA TRP A 30 10.58 -9.57 -1.25
C TRP A 30 10.80 -8.06 -1.03
N TYR A 31 10.23 -7.52 0.05
CA TYR A 31 10.32 -6.08 0.33
C TYR A 31 11.75 -5.64 0.66
N ALA A 32 12.50 -6.45 1.41
CA ALA A 32 13.89 -6.16 1.72
C ALA A 32 14.75 -6.17 0.45
N ASP A 33 14.54 -7.15 -0.42
CA ASP A 33 15.24 -7.27 -1.69
C ASP A 33 14.91 -6.10 -2.62
N TYR A 34 13.63 -5.73 -2.67
CA TYR A 34 13.18 -4.58 -3.45
C TYR A 34 13.84 -3.29 -2.97
N GLY A 35 13.85 -3.05 -1.68
CA GLY A 35 14.48 -1.87 -1.09
C GLY A 35 15.97 -1.78 -1.42
N GLN A 36 16.67 -2.90 -1.40
CA GLN A 36 18.08 -2.98 -1.75
C GLN A 36 18.34 -2.68 -3.21
N ARG A 37 17.54 -3.28 -4.12
CA ARG A 37 17.69 -3.07 -5.56
C ARG A 37 17.52 -1.62 -5.97
N HIS A 38 16.64 -0.89 -5.29
CA HIS A 38 16.25 0.47 -5.67
C HIS A 38 16.69 1.54 -4.66
N GLU A 39 17.60 1.20 -3.77
CA GLU A 39 18.08 2.11 -2.73
C GLU A 39 18.57 3.45 -3.29
N SER A 40 19.23 3.44 -4.43
CA SER A 40 19.79 4.65 -5.04
C SER A 40 18.73 5.62 -5.56
N ASP A 41 17.49 5.17 -5.74
CA ASP A 41 16.41 6.06 -6.18
C ASP A 41 15.85 6.93 -5.05
N GLY A 42 16.14 6.59 -3.80
CA GLY A 42 15.75 7.41 -2.67
C GLY A 42 14.26 7.39 -2.36
N ALA A 43 13.82 8.38 -1.60
CA ALA A 43 12.47 8.42 -1.03
C ALA A 43 11.38 8.82 -2.02
N GLU A 44 11.72 9.35 -3.17
CA GLU A 44 10.73 9.80 -4.16
C GLU A 44 10.27 8.70 -5.12
N ALA A 45 10.96 7.57 -5.13
CA ALA A 45 10.54 6.41 -5.90
C ALA A 45 9.31 5.78 -5.26
N ARG A 46 8.50 5.11 -6.08
CA ARG A 46 7.25 4.51 -5.62
C ARG A 46 7.08 3.10 -6.14
N LEU A 47 6.42 2.28 -5.34
CA LEU A 47 6.01 0.94 -5.70
C LEU A 47 4.52 0.94 -6.04
N VAL A 48 4.17 0.40 -7.20
CA VAL A 48 2.77 0.12 -7.57
C VAL A 48 2.54 -1.36 -7.32
N SER A 49 1.64 -1.67 -6.40
CA SER A 49 1.31 -3.05 -6.03
C SER A 49 -0.19 -3.27 -6.05
N GLN A 50 -0.60 -4.53 -6.12
CA GLN A 50 -2.02 -4.88 -6.08
C GLN A 50 -2.18 -6.13 -5.23
N HIS A 51 -3.14 -6.10 -4.31
CA HIS A 51 -3.41 -7.18 -3.36
C HIS A 51 -4.89 -7.49 -3.31
N ARG A 52 -5.20 -8.76 -3.01
CA ARG A 52 -6.54 -9.19 -2.71
C ARG A 52 -6.66 -9.42 -1.21
N PHE A 53 -7.74 -8.90 -0.63
CA PHE A 53 -8.04 -9.05 0.79
C PHE A 53 -9.40 -9.70 0.97
N SER A 54 -9.49 -10.63 1.92
CA SER A 54 -10.74 -11.27 2.33
C SER A 54 -11.03 -11.10 3.82
N GLU A 55 -10.13 -10.45 4.54
CA GLU A 55 -10.22 -10.24 5.99
C GLU A 55 -9.78 -8.83 6.35
N ASN A 56 -10.19 -8.34 7.50
CA ASN A 56 -9.67 -7.09 8.04
C ASN A 56 -8.17 -7.18 8.21
N TRP A 57 -7.47 -6.08 8.01
CA TRP A 57 -6.05 -6.02 8.33
C TRP A 57 -5.86 -6.20 9.84
N ASP A 58 -4.76 -6.82 10.22
CA ASP A 58 -4.39 -7.01 11.62
C ASP A 58 -3.35 -5.99 12.12
N VAL A 59 -2.94 -5.09 11.25
CA VAL A 59 -1.91 -4.07 11.55
C VAL A 59 -2.37 -2.69 11.13
N TRP A 60 -1.82 -1.69 11.81
CA TRP A 60 -1.75 -0.31 11.34
C TRP A 60 -0.44 -0.15 10.57
N GLU A 61 -0.47 0.68 9.56
CA GLU A 61 0.69 0.96 8.70
C GLU A 61 0.85 2.46 8.53
N MET A 62 2.10 2.93 8.39
CA MET A 62 2.40 4.35 8.20
C MET A 62 3.58 4.51 7.26
N HIS A 63 3.48 5.45 6.33
CA HIS A 63 4.52 5.76 5.37
C HIS A 63 5.02 7.18 5.60
N PRO A 64 6.23 7.37 6.16
CA PRO A 64 6.71 8.73 6.47
C PRO A 64 7.27 9.47 5.26
N SER A 65 7.66 8.75 4.20
CA SER A 65 8.40 9.34 3.08
C SER A 65 7.53 9.96 1.99
N GLY A 66 6.24 9.70 1.99
CA GLY A 66 5.36 10.26 0.97
C GLY A 66 3.92 9.81 1.12
N ALA A 67 3.04 10.42 0.33
CA ALA A 67 1.64 10.05 0.29
C ALA A 67 1.46 8.70 -0.44
N GLU A 68 0.49 7.92 0.01
CA GLU A 68 0.11 6.68 -0.63
C GLU A 68 -1.26 6.81 -1.28
N VAL A 69 -1.36 6.37 -2.53
CA VAL A 69 -2.65 6.28 -3.22
C VAL A 69 -3.19 4.87 -3.03
N VAL A 70 -4.45 4.77 -2.63
CA VAL A 70 -5.17 3.50 -2.43
C VAL A 70 -6.38 3.49 -3.35
N VAL A 71 -6.42 2.55 -4.29
CA VAL A 71 -7.51 2.46 -5.27
C VAL A 71 -8.23 1.13 -5.09
N CYS A 72 -9.54 1.16 -4.88
CA CYS A 72 -10.34 -0.07 -4.88
C CYS A 72 -10.61 -0.45 -6.34
N VAL A 73 -10.05 -1.58 -6.76
CA VAL A 73 -10.18 -2.07 -8.14
C VAL A 73 -11.43 -2.94 -8.29
N GLU A 74 -11.75 -3.73 -7.25
CA GLU A 74 -12.90 -4.61 -7.24
C GLU A 74 -13.37 -4.81 -5.81
N GLY A 75 -14.68 -5.04 -5.61
CA GLY A 75 -15.24 -5.24 -4.28
C GLY A 75 -15.39 -3.94 -3.51
N ALA A 76 -15.14 -3.98 -2.20
CA ALA A 76 -15.23 -2.82 -1.32
C ALA A 76 -14.28 -2.98 -0.14
N ILE A 77 -13.69 -1.86 0.29
CA ILE A 77 -12.80 -1.81 1.44
C ILE A 77 -13.07 -0.52 2.22
N THR A 78 -13.02 -0.59 3.54
CA THR A 78 -13.13 0.60 4.38
C THR A 78 -11.75 0.98 4.87
N LEU A 79 -11.23 2.10 4.40
CA LEU A 79 -9.96 2.64 4.86
C LEU A 79 -10.20 3.40 6.16
N ILE A 80 -9.35 3.16 7.15
CA ILE A 80 -9.43 3.81 8.46
C ILE A 80 -8.14 4.57 8.68
N GLN A 81 -8.22 5.89 8.83
CA GLN A 81 -7.07 6.75 9.05
C GLN A 81 -7.15 7.34 10.46
N ASP A 82 -6.01 7.39 11.15
CA ASP A 82 -5.89 8.01 12.45
C ASP A 82 -5.46 9.46 12.26
N ALA A 83 -6.41 10.37 12.33
CA ALA A 83 -6.19 11.80 12.14
C ALA A 83 -6.12 12.48 13.50
N GLY A 84 -4.92 12.46 14.10
CA GLY A 84 -4.70 13.13 15.39
C GLY A 84 -5.47 12.49 16.54
N GLY A 85 -5.59 11.17 16.56
CA GLY A 85 -6.34 10.44 17.58
C GLY A 85 -7.78 10.17 17.20
N GLU A 86 -8.29 10.78 16.15
CA GLU A 86 -9.63 10.56 15.64
C GLU A 86 -9.59 9.62 14.44
N LYS A 87 -10.41 8.57 14.48
CA LYS A 87 -10.48 7.58 13.40
C LYS A 87 -11.45 8.05 12.32
N VAL A 88 -10.94 8.25 11.11
CA VAL A 88 -11.76 8.62 9.96
C VAL A 88 -11.92 7.39 9.08
N ARG A 89 -13.17 7.00 8.83
CA ARG A 89 -13.50 5.82 8.01
C ARG A 89 -14.01 6.27 6.65
N THR A 90 -13.43 5.71 5.59
CA THR A 90 -13.83 6.00 4.21
C THR A 90 -14.06 4.67 3.50
N MET A 91 -15.31 4.45 3.07
CA MET A 91 -15.63 3.26 2.28
C MET A 91 -15.27 3.52 0.82
N LEU A 92 -14.49 2.61 0.26
CA LEU A 92 -14.11 2.64 -1.16
C LEU A 92 -14.78 1.48 -1.87
N SER A 93 -15.53 1.79 -2.91
CA SER A 93 -16.10 0.81 -3.83
C SER A 93 -15.29 0.83 -5.13
N LYS A 94 -15.61 -0.06 -6.05
CA LYS A 94 -14.90 -0.19 -7.32
C LYS A 94 -14.70 1.17 -8.00
N GLY A 95 -13.46 1.54 -8.27
CA GLY A 95 -13.08 2.79 -8.92
C GLY A 95 -12.82 3.95 -7.98
N ASP A 96 -13.18 3.82 -6.70
CA ASP A 96 -12.91 4.86 -5.71
C ASP A 96 -11.45 4.80 -5.25
N TYR A 97 -10.92 5.94 -4.86
CA TYR A 97 -9.59 6.00 -4.26
C TYR A 97 -9.57 6.92 -3.05
N ALA A 98 -8.57 6.72 -2.22
CA ALA A 98 -8.26 7.62 -1.12
C ALA A 98 -6.75 7.82 -1.07
N ILE A 99 -6.32 8.85 -0.35
CA ILE A 99 -4.91 9.17 -0.17
C ILE A 99 -4.58 9.12 1.30
N ASN A 100 -3.54 8.37 1.65
CA ASN A 100 -2.94 8.38 2.97
C ASN A 100 -1.84 9.43 2.97
N PRO A 101 -1.99 10.54 3.72
CA PRO A 101 -0.92 11.53 3.82
C PRO A 101 0.32 10.94 4.48
N PRO A 102 1.52 11.50 4.23
CA PRO A 102 2.72 11.05 4.92
C PRO A 102 2.56 11.12 6.43
N GLY A 103 3.01 10.07 7.12
CA GLY A 103 3.00 10.04 8.59
C GLY A 103 1.66 9.70 9.22
N VAL A 104 0.61 9.50 8.43
CA VAL A 104 -0.71 9.15 8.96
C VAL A 104 -0.85 7.63 9.04
N TRP A 105 -1.14 7.13 10.24
CA TRP A 105 -1.40 5.71 10.46
C TRP A 105 -2.74 5.33 9.82
N HIS A 106 -2.74 4.22 9.11
CA HIS A 106 -3.96 3.70 8.47
C HIS A 106 -4.06 2.19 8.60
N THR A 107 -5.27 1.70 8.52
CA THR A 107 -5.60 0.28 8.46
C THR A 107 -6.85 0.11 7.59
N ALA A 108 -7.34 -1.09 7.45
CA ALA A 108 -8.50 -1.33 6.60
C ALA A 108 -9.35 -2.48 7.11
N ASP A 109 -10.66 -2.36 6.92
CA ASP A 109 -11.63 -3.42 7.17
C ASP A 109 -12.21 -3.89 5.84
N VAL A 110 -12.32 -5.20 5.70
CA VAL A 110 -12.84 -5.86 4.50
C VAL A 110 -13.98 -6.77 4.91
N GLN A 111 -15.20 -6.43 4.48
CA GLN A 111 -16.38 -7.18 4.86
C GLN A 111 -16.47 -8.53 4.12
N SER A 112 -16.12 -8.55 2.85
CA SER A 112 -16.17 -9.72 2.00
C SER A 112 -14.86 -9.91 1.27
N GLU A 113 -14.71 -9.26 0.13
CA GLU A 113 -13.47 -9.29 -0.65
C GLU A 113 -13.21 -7.93 -1.27
N ALA A 114 -11.93 -7.60 -1.44
CA ALA A 114 -11.51 -6.40 -2.15
C ALA A 114 -10.20 -6.66 -2.89
N GLU A 115 -10.13 -6.13 -4.10
CA GLU A 115 -8.88 -6.04 -4.86
C GLU A 115 -8.45 -4.59 -4.82
N VAL A 116 -7.24 -4.32 -4.34
CA VAL A 116 -6.79 -2.96 -4.04
C VAL A 116 -5.42 -2.72 -4.64
N LEU A 117 -5.29 -1.59 -5.33
CA LEU A 117 -4.03 -1.12 -5.91
C LEU A 117 -3.45 -0.03 -5.01
N PHE A 118 -2.15 -0.11 -4.75
CA PHE A 118 -1.43 0.85 -3.93
C PHE A 118 -0.30 1.49 -4.73
N ILE A 119 -0.11 2.80 -4.55
CA ILE A 119 1.08 3.49 -5.04
C ILE A 119 1.75 4.07 -3.80
N THR A 120 2.90 3.51 -3.42
CA THR A 120 3.49 3.72 -2.11
C THR A 120 4.94 4.20 -2.19
N ALA A 121 5.26 5.27 -1.45
CA ALA A 121 6.64 5.67 -1.15
C ALA A 121 7.05 4.95 0.14
N GLY A 122 7.66 3.77 0.02
CA GLY A 122 7.76 2.81 1.12
C GLY A 122 8.95 2.95 2.05
N ILE A 123 9.90 3.85 1.78
CA ILE A 123 11.07 3.99 2.65
C ILE A 123 10.65 4.45 4.05
N GLY A 124 11.05 3.70 5.07
CA GLY A 124 10.75 4.02 6.46
C GLY A 124 9.36 3.59 6.92
N THR A 125 8.64 2.81 6.11
CA THR A 125 7.32 2.29 6.50
C THR A 125 7.37 1.61 7.86
N GLU A 126 6.39 1.92 8.71
CA GLU A 126 6.26 1.35 10.05
C GLU A 126 4.94 0.61 10.17
N HIS A 127 4.94 -0.41 11.03
CA HIS A 127 3.76 -1.20 11.34
C HIS A 127 3.58 -1.31 12.85
N LYS A 128 2.35 -1.42 13.29
CA LYS A 128 2.02 -1.78 14.67
C LYS A 128 0.76 -2.62 14.70
N PRO A 129 0.61 -3.53 15.68
CA PRO A 129 -0.60 -4.36 15.77
C PRO A 129 -1.86 -3.50 15.99
N ARG A 130 -2.98 -3.92 15.42
CA ARG A 130 -4.26 -3.25 15.64
C ARG A 130 -4.72 -3.38 17.09
N SER A 131 -4.27 -4.39 17.80
CA SER A 131 -4.56 -4.54 19.23
C SER A 131 -4.04 -3.35 20.06
N ALA A 132 -3.03 -2.63 19.58
CA ALA A 132 -2.52 -1.43 20.23
C ALA A 132 -3.46 -0.22 20.10
N ASP A 133 -4.49 -0.34 19.26
CA ASP A 133 -5.51 0.66 19.00
C ASP A 133 -6.59 0.67 20.07
N ILE A 134 -6.65 -0.35 20.89
CA ILE A 134 -7.66 -0.47 21.94
C ILE A 134 -7.27 0.45 23.09
N ALA A 135 -8.03 1.47 23.26
CA ALA A 135 -7.81 2.41 24.33
C ALA A 135 -8.99 2.40 25.26
#